data_b35fa3d74cd44c5c3d9212d061fa038b
#
_entry.id   b35fa3d74cd44c5c3d9212d061fa038b
#
_cell.length_a   1.000
_cell.length_b   1.000
_cell.length_c   1.000
_cell.angle_alpha   90.00
_cell.angle_beta   90.00
_cell.angle_gamma   90.00
#
_symmetry.space_group_name_H-M   'P 1'
#
loop_
_entity.id
_entity.type
_entity.pdbx_description
1 polymer ?
#
loop_
_entity_poly.entity_id
_entity_poly.type
_entity_poly.pdbx_seq_one_letter_code
_entity_poly.pdbx_strand_id
1 'polypeptide(L)'
;MDVVKTNILRMGGMISIASERDIGTKITITLPITLAIIRALIVTVAGRTFALPITAVREAIPYVPSEVRTIQGREVINLRGETLAICDLARLFDFRGAPKREGNFVVVGAMGNRELGFVVDQLHGQKDVIIKSLGKSLSSVRGFAGATDLGDQQVALVLDAPALFTEYFDGADALRSLESRL
;
A
#
# COMPACT_ATOMS: atom_id res chain seq x y z
N MET A 1 -17.54 -31.19 -1.27
CA MET A 1 -17.37 -30.17 -2.35
C MET A 1 -17.04 -28.79 -1.82
N ASP A 2 -17.48 -28.40 -0.62
CA ASP A 2 -17.24 -27.06 -0.09
C ASP A 2 -15.76 -26.72 0.15
N VAL A 3 -14.95 -27.69 0.58
CA VAL A 3 -13.50 -27.47 0.82
C VAL A 3 -12.77 -27.13 -0.50
N VAL A 4 -13.08 -27.87 -1.59
CA VAL A 4 -12.46 -27.62 -2.91
C VAL A 4 -12.87 -26.25 -3.44
N LYS A 5 -14.17 -25.93 -3.38
CA LYS A 5 -14.67 -24.61 -3.79
C LYS A 5 -14.03 -23.48 -2.99
N THR A 6 -13.95 -23.64 -1.67
CA THR A 6 -13.32 -22.65 -0.79
C THR A 6 -11.84 -22.46 -1.09
N ASN A 7 -11.09 -23.53 -1.38
CA ASN A 7 -9.68 -23.44 -1.72
C ASN A 7 -9.46 -22.76 -3.07
N ILE A 8 -10.27 -23.07 -4.09
CA ILE A 8 -10.19 -22.44 -5.41
C ILE A 8 -10.50 -20.94 -5.31
N LEU A 9 -11.55 -20.56 -4.55
CA LEU A 9 -11.89 -19.16 -4.32
C LEU A 9 -10.80 -18.41 -3.55
N ARG A 10 -10.13 -19.06 -2.58
CA ARG A 10 -8.97 -18.48 -1.87
C ARG A 10 -7.78 -18.22 -2.78
N MET A 11 -7.63 -19.01 -3.83
CA MET A 11 -6.60 -18.83 -4.87
C MET A 11 -7.02 -17.80 -5.94
N GLY A 12 -8.16 -17.11 -5.75
CA GLY A 12 -8.69 -16.14 -6.71
C GLY A 12 -9.27 -16.80 -7.97
N GLY A 13 -9.50 -18.11 -7.93
CA GLY A 13 -10.09 -18.86 -9.05
C GLY A 13 -11.61 -18.93 -9.00
N MET A 14 -12.19 -19.45 -10.05
CA MET A 14 -13.61 -19.76 -10.18
C MET A 14 -13.81 -21.25 -10.46
N ILE A 15 -14.90 -21.82 -9.93
CA ILE A 15 -15.33 -23.17 -10.24
C ILE A 15 -16.77 -23.14 -10.74
N SER A 16 -17.04 -23.79 -11.87
CA SER A 16 -18.38 -24.01 -12.39
C SER A 16 -18.61 -25.50 -12.61
N ILE A 17 -19.83 -25.95 -12.35
CA ILE A 17 -20.24 -27.34 -12.50
C ILE A 17 -21.48 -27.34 -13.36
N ALA A 18 -21.44 -28.11 -14.46
CA ALA A 18 -22.58 -28.42 -15.33
C ALA A 18 -22.77 -29.91 -15.32
N SER A 19 -23.99 -30.37 -15.01
CA SER A 19 -24.32 -31.80 -15.00
C SER A 19 -25.55 -32.03 -15.84
N GLU A 20 -25.48 -33.06 -16.72
CA GLU A 20 -26.57 -33.48 -17.57
C GLU A 20 -26.82 -34.95 -17.31
N ARG A 21 -28.09 -35.29 -17.10
CA ARG A 21 -28.49 -36.64 -16.75
C ARG A 21 -28.17 -37.62 -17.90
N ASP A 22 -27.61 -38.76 -17.56
CA ASP A 22 -27.18 -39.85 -18.47
C ASP A 22 -26.02 -39.45 -19.42
N ILE A 23 -25.50 -38.20 -19.35
CA ILE A 23 -24.39 -37.74 -20.17
C ILE A 23 -23.13 -37.57 -19.29
N GLY A 24 -23.26 -36.91 -18.10
CA GLY A 24 -22.15 -36.75 -17.19
C GLY A 24 -22.08 -35.40 -16.49
N THR A 25 -20.98 -35.17 -15.79
CA THR A 25 -20.74 -33.93 -15.05
C THR A 25 -19.45 -33.30 -15.56
N LYS A 26 -19.52 -32.02 -15.98
CA LYS A 26 -18.38 -31.19 -16.37
C LYS A 26 -18.06 -30.24 -15.24
N ILE A 27 -16.84 -30.33 -14.73
CA ILE A 27 -16.29 -29.38 -13.74
C ILE A 27 -15.26 -28.50 -14.45
N THR A 28 -15.50 -27.19 -14.47
CA THR A 28 -14.56 -26.23 -15.02
C THR A 28 -13.95 -25.43 -13.88
N ILE A 29 -12.63 -25.49 -13.75
CA ILE A 29 -11.84 -24.74 -12.78
C ILE A 29 -11.01 -23.71 -13.55
N THR A 30 -11.23 -22.44 -13.26
CA THR A 30 -10.45 -21.32 -13.79
C THR A 30 -9.57 -20.78 -12.69
N LEU A 31 -8.26 -20.86 -12.87
CA LEU A 31 -7.27 -20.32 -11.92
C LEU A 31 -6.54 -19.18 -12.61
N PRO A 32 -6.29 -18.05 -11.92
CA PRO A 32 -5.42 -17.02 -12.45
C PRO A 32 -3.99 -17.58 -12.54
N ILE A 33 -3.42 -17.56 -13.73
CA ILE A 33 -2.03 -18.02 -13.97
C ILE A 33 -1.00 -16.99 -13.51
N THR A 34 -1.41 -15.74 -13.33
CA THR A 34 -0.52 -14.64 -12.97
C THR A 34 -0.35 -14.56 -11.44
N LEU A 35 0.75 -15.14 -10.96
CA LEU A 35 1.39 -14.59 -9.76
C LEU A 35 1.74 -13.14 -10.13
N ALA A 36 1.07 -12.16 -9.52
CA ALA A 36 1.44 -10.77 -9.72
C ALA A 36 2.79 -10.54 -9.05
N ILE A 37 3.87 -10.83 -9.80
CA ILE A 37 5.22 -10.47 -9.35
C ILE A 37 5.38 -8.99 -9.65
N ILE A 38 5.65 -8.23 -8.62
CA ILE A 38 6.00 -6.82 -8.74
C ILE A 38 7.37 -6.57 -8.15
N ARG A 39 8.07 -5.58 -8.67
CA ARG A 39 9.24 -5.02 -8.00
C ARG A 39 8.77 -3.99 -6.99
N ALA A 40 9.22 -4.12 -5.76
CA ALA A 40 8.84 -3.22 -4.66
C ALA A 40 10.08 -2.73 -3.90
N LEU A 41 10.02 -1.49 -3.45
CA LEU A 41 10.94 -0.93 -2.47
C LEU A 41 10.49 -1.38 -1.08
N ILE A 42 11.37 -2.07 -0.36
CA ILE A 42 11.08 -2.52 1.00
C ILE A 42 11.47 -1.43 1.98
N VAL A 43 10.55 -1.04 2.83
CA VAL A 43 10.71 0.06 3.80
C VAL A 43 10.25 -0.37 5.18
N THR A 44 10.80 0.26 6.22
CA THR A 44 10.30 0.14 7.59
C THR A 44 9.65 1.44 8.03
N VAL A 45 8.48 1.33 8.65
CA VAL A 45 7.74 2.44 9.27
C VAL A 45 7.24 1.99 10.64
N ALA A 46 7.63 2.69 11.70
CA ALA A 46 7.27 2.36 13.08
C ALA A 46 7.57 0.89 13.45
N GLY A 47 8.73 0.39 13.02
CA GLY A 47 9.18 -0.98 13.28
C GLY A 47 8.45 -2.06 12.46
N ARG A 48 7.62 -1.69 11.49
CA ARG A 48 6.88 -2.62 10.61
C ARG A 48 7.40 -2.53 9.19
N THR A 49 7.46 -3.67 8.51
CA THR A 49 7.95 -3.76 7.13
C THR A 49 6.81 -3.63 6.13
N PHE A 50 7.02 -2.77 5.13
CA PHE A 50 6.09 -2.54 4.02
C PHE A 50 6.80 -2.69 2.68
N ALA A 51 6.04 -3.04 1.66
CA ALA A 51 6.49 -3.10 0.27
C ALA A 51 5.75 -2.01 -0.53
N LEU A 52 6.50 -1.05 -1.07
CA LEU A 52 5.96 0.00 -1.92
C LEU A 52 6.27 -0.33 -3.39
N PRO A 53 5.26 -0.48 -4.27
CA PRO A 53 5.50 -0.79 -5.68
C PRO A 53 6.43 0.24 -6.32
N ILE A 54 7.51 -0.23 -6.98
CA ILE A 54 8.53 0.66 -7.54
C ILE A 54 7.99 1.58 -8.64
N THR A 55 6.90 1.17 -9.27
CA THR A 55 6.20 1.97 -10.29
C THR A 55 5.59 3.26 -9.74
N ALA A 56 5.37 3.32 -8.43
CA ALA A 56 4.89 4.50 -7.75
C ALA A 56 6.01 5.35 -7.13
N VAL A 57 7.26 4.86 -7.14
CA VAL A 57 8.43 5.53 -6.54
C VAL A 57 9.18 6.28 -7.61
N ARG A 58 9.44 7.56 -7.38
CA ARG A 58 10.30 8.40 -8.21
C ARG A 58 11.75 8.39 -7.71
N GLU A 59 11.93 8.71 -6.43
CA GLU A 59 13.24 8.76 -5.77
C GLU A 59 13.08 8.61 -4.25
N ALA A 60 14.19 8.43 -3.56
CA ALA A 60 14.24 8.47 -2.11
C ALA A 60 15.33 9.46 -1.68
N ILE A 61 15.01 10.33 -0.73
CA ILE A 61 15.91 11.39 -0.24
C ILE A 61 16.03 11.30 1.29
N PRO A 62 17.10 11.82 1.89
CA PRO A 62 17.20 11.95 3.33
C PRO A 62 16.08 12.83 3.90
N TYR A 63 15.54 12.46 5.06
CA TYR A 63 14.61 13.29 5.81
C TYR A 63 15.36 14.22 6.74
N VAL A 64 15.23 15.53 6.55
CA VAL A 64 15.86 16.56 7.38
C VAL A 64 14.79 17.33 8.14
N PRO A 65 14.60 17.08 9.45
CA PRO A 65 13.51 17.70 10.21
C PRO A 65 13.51 19.23 10.19
N SER A 66 14.69 19.86 10.11
CA SER A 66 14.83 21.33 10.05
C SER A 66 14.34 21.95 8.74
N GLU A 67 14.20 21.17 7.69
CA GLU A 67 13.70 21.63 6.38
C GLU A 67 12.17 21.48 6.25
N VAL A 68 11.53 20.80 7.21
CA VAL A 68 10.09 20.62 7.21
C VAL A 68 9.40 21.91 7.62
N ARG A 69 8.45 22.34 6.81
CA ARG A 69 7.58 23.48 7.05
C ARG A 69 6.12 23.03 7.07
N THR A 70 5.28 23.82 7.71
CA THR A 70 3.83 23.59 7.67
C THR A 70 3.18 24.67 6.82
N ILE A 71 2.50 24.27 5.76
CA ILE A 71 1.72 25.16 4.89
C ILE A 71 0.27 24.64 4.89
N GLN A 72 -0.65 25.47 5.32
CA GLN A 72 -2.09 25.15 5.41
C GLN A 72 -2.36 23.82 6.17
N GLY A 73 -1.66 23.62 7.31
CA GLY A 73 -1.81 22.41 8.14
C GLY A 73 -1.15 21.14 7.58
N ARG A 74 -0.46 21.23 6.45
CA ARG A 74 0.28 20.12 5.84
C ARG A 74 1.78 20.32 5.99
N GLU A 75 2.47 19.25 6.30
CA GLU A 75 3.93 19.26 6.31
C GLU A 75 4.46 19.17 4.89
N VAL A 76 5.42 20.02 4.58
CA VAL A 76 6.04 20.12 3.27
C VAL A 76 7.55 20.29 3.39
N ILE A 77 8.27 19.90 2.36
CA ILE A 77 9.69 20.17 2.19
C ILE A 77 9.93 20.86 0.84
N ASN A 78 11.06 21.54 0.71
CA ASN A 78 11.50 22.03 -0.59
C ASN A 78 12.33 20.95 -1.29
N LEU A 79 11.85 20.48 -2.42
CA LEU A 79 12.58 19.52 -3.26
C LEU A 79 12.96 20.22 -4.57
N ARG A 80 14.23 20.59 -4.71
CA ARG A 80 14.78 21.24 -5.93
C ARG A 80 14.03 22.51 -6.36
N GLY A 81 13.53 23.29 -5.41
CA GLY A 81 12.79 24.53 -5.69
C GLY A 81 11.26 24.32 -5.76
N GLU A 82 10.78 23.11 -5.76
CA GLU A 82 9.34 22.78 -5.72
C GLU A 82 8.90 22.39 -4.31
N THR A 83 7.65 22.70 -3.97
CA THR A 83 7.07 22.33 -2.68
C THR A 83 6.50 20.91 -2.76
N LEU A 84 7.11 19.97 -2.04
CA LEU A 84 6.65 18.61 -1.91
C LEU A 84 5.89 18.42 -0.59
N ALA A 85 4.64 18.00 -0.66
CA ALA A 85 3.90 17.56 0.51
C ALA A 85 4.48 16.26 1.04
N ILE A 86 4.57 16.12 2.37
CA ILE A 86 5.05 14.88 3.01
C ILE A 86 3.98 14.29 3.92
N CYS A 87 3.90 12.98 3.89
CA CYS A 87 2.97 12.17 4.67
C CYS A 87 3.74 11.23 5.58
N ASP A 88 3.47 11.30 6.87
CA ASP A 88 3.95 10.32 7.83
C ASP A 88 3.03 9.10 7.81
N LEU A 89 3.52 7.99 7.26
CA LEU A 89 2.74 6.75 7.16
C LEU A 89 2.35 6.19 8.55
N ALA A 90 3.16 6.39 9.58
CA ALA A 90 2.82 5.95 10.93
C ALA A 90 1.59 6.69 11.48
N ARG A 91 1.45 7.98 11.16
CA ARG A 91 0.26 8.78 11.50
C ARG A 91 -0.94 8.43 10.63
N LEU A 92 -0.72 8.25 9.33
CA LEU A 92 -1.79 7.91 8.38
C LEU A 92 -2.47 6.59 8.76
N PHE A 93 -1.70 5.60 9.20
CA PHE A 93 -2.21 4.30 9.63
C PHE A 93 -2.57 4.20 11.12
N ASP A 94 -2.52 5.32 11.87
CA ASP A 94 -2.80 5.39 13.33
C ASP A 94 -2.07 4.30 14.12
N PHE A 95 -0.77 4.14 13.88
CA PHE A 95 0.04 3.21 14.65
C PHE A 95 0.21 3.72 16.07
N ARG A 96 -0.72 3.32 16.95
CA ARG A 96 -0.71 3.71 18.38
C ARG A 96 0.56 3.25 19.04
N GLY A 97 1.22 4.18 19.74
CA GLY A 97 2.47 3.90 20.43
C GLY A 97 3.69 3.87 19.51
N ALA A 98 3.57 4.32 18.26
CA ALA A 98 4.74 4.56 17.43
C ALA A 98 5.68 5.53 18.16
N PRO A 99 6.99 5.22 18.25
CA PRO A 99 7.96 6.14 18.82
C PRO A 99 7.91 7.48 18.05
N LYS A 100 8.29 8.56 18.76
CA LYS A 100 8.42 9.87 18.15
C LYS A 100 9.26 9.72 16.88
N ARG A 101 8.79 10.28 15.77
CA ARG A 101 9.40 10.20 14.42
C ARG A 101 10.91 9.98 14.45
N GLU A 102 11.34 8.82 14.01
CA GLU A 102 12.74 8.53 13.67
C GLU A 102 12.91 8.42 12.15
N GLY A 103 11.96 9.05 11.37
CA GLY A 103 12.03 9.02 9.93
C GLY A 103 13.37 9.53 9.44
N ASN A 104 14.09 8.67 8.72
CA ASN A 104 15.41 9.00 8.17
C ASN A 104 15.35 9.29 6.67
N PHE A 105 14.25 8.93 6.02
CA PHE A 105 14.10 9.05 4.58
C PHE A 105 12.70 9.53 4.19
N VAL A 106 12.64 10.21 3.05
CA VAL A 106 11.39 10.51 2.34
C VAL A 106 11.41 9.76 1.02
N VAL A 107 10.46 8.86 0.82
CA VAL A 107 10.24 8.20 -0.47
C VAL A 107 9.26 9.03 -1.25
N VAL A 108 9.71 9.64 -2.34
CA VAL A 108 8.89 10.46 -3.22
C VAL A 108 8.09 9.54 -4.14
N GLY A 109 6.79 9.51 -3.91
CA GLY A 109 5.84 8.85 -4.79
C GLY A 109 5.30 9.82 -5.84
N ALA A 110 4.94 9.29 -7.01
CA ALA A 110 4.32 10.06 -8.09
C ALA A 110 3.09 9.35 -8.64
N MET A 111 2.03 10.13 -8.89
CA MET A 111 0.80 9.66 -9.52
C MET A 111 0.28 10.75 -10.47
N GLY A 112 0.47 10.55 -11.77
CA GLY A 112 0.22 11.59 -12.76
C GLY A 112 1.08 12.82 -12.50
N ASN A 113 0.45 13.98 -12.29
CA ASN A 113 1.14 15.24 -12.00
C ASN A 113 1.24 15.54 -10.50
N ARG A 114 0.84 14.62 -9.64
CA ARG A 114 0.90 14.79 -8.19
C ARG A 114 2.07 14.01 -7.61
N GLU A 115 2.78 14.65 -6.69
CA GLU A 115 3.84 14.03 -5.92
C GLU A 115 3.51 14.08 -4.42
N LEU A 116 3.93 13.04 -3.69
CA LEU A 116 3.76 12.93 -2.25
C LEU A 116 4.97 12.22 -1.66
N GLY A 117 5.61 12.82 -0.68
CA GLY A 117 6.71 12.18 0.05
C GLY A 117 6.18 11.32 1.19
N PHE A 118 6.52 10.06 1.22
CA PHE A 118 6.23 9.16 2.34
C PHE A 118 7.43 9.11 3.29
N VAL A 119 7.23 9.56 4.54
CA VAL A 119 8.28 9.49 5.56
C VAL A 119 8.40 8.06 6.07
N VAL A 120 9.62 7.51 6.01
CA VAL A 120 9.94 6.13 6.41
C VAL A 120 11.20 6.10 7.27
N ASP A 121 11.33 5.08 8.12
CA ASP A 121 12.47 4.96 9.04
C ASP A 121 13.71 4.37 8.35
N GLN A 122 13.51 3.34 7.54
CA GLN A 122 14.60 2.62 6.88
C GLN A 122 14.22 2.19 5.47
N LEU A 123 15.23 2.10 4.60
CA LEU A 123 15.15 1.56 3.24
C LEU A 123 15.96 0.26 3.19
N HIS A 124 15.33 -0.84 2.76
CA HIS A 124 15.99 -2.15 2.65
C HIS A 124 16.31 -2.54 1.20
N GLY A 125 16.10 -1.60 0.26
CA GLY A 125 16.33 -1.83 -1.17
C GLY A 125 15.13 -2.43 -1.89
N GLN A 126 15.34 -2.80 -3.16
CA GLN A 126 14.30 -3.33 -4.03
C GLN A 126 14.31 -4.85 -4.02
N LYS A 127 13.12 -5.46 -4.01
CA LYS A 127 12.90 -6.91 -4.16
C LYS A 127 11.75 -7.18 -5.12
N ASP A 128 11.86 -8.28 -5.86
CA ASP A 128 10.73 -8.83 -6.59
C ASP A 128 9.87 -9.63 -5.61
N VAL A 129 8.61 -9.29 -5.51
CA VAL A 129 7.68 -9.84 -4.52
C VAL A 129 6.38 -10.32 -5.18
N ILE A 130 5.79 -11.37 -4.61
CA ILE A 130 4.52 -11.92 -5.05
C ILE A 130 3.42 -11.32 -4.18
N ILE A 131 2.50 -10.59 -4.79
CA ILE A 131 1.35 -10.05 -4.05
C ILE A 131 0.32 -11.17 -3.84
N LYS A 132 -0.02 -11.41 -2.59
CA LYS A 132 -1.14 -12.24 -2.15
C LYS A 132 -2.29 -11.33 -1.70
N SER A 133 -3.50 -11.61 -2.14
CA SER A 133 -4.68 -10.84 -1.71
C SER A 133 -4.88 -10.93 -0.20
N LEU A 134 -5.23 -9.80 0.41
CA LEU A 134 -5.69 -9.78 1.80
C LEU A 134 -7.03 -10.51 1.87
N GLY A 135 -7.17 -11.49 2.77
CA GLY A 135 -8.42 -12.21 2.96
C GLY A 135 -9.58 -11.25 3.28
N LYS A 136 -10.82 -11.73 3.17
CA LYS A 136 -12.05 -10.91 3.35
C LYS A 136 -12.05 -10.02 4.60
N SER A 137 -11.41 -10.47 5.67
CA SER A 137 -11.33 -9.71 6.93
C SER A 137 -10.44 -8.46 6.87
N LEU A 138 -9.51 -8.37 5.92
CA LEU A 138 -8.58 -7.25 5.77
C LEU A 138 -8.79 -6.48 4.46
N SER A 139 -9.69 -6.94 3.58
CA SER A 139 -9.98 -6.26 2.30
C SER A 139 -10.64 -4.88 2.47
N SER A 140 -11.17 -4.58 3.67
CA SER A 140 -11.76 -3.27 4.01
C SER A 140 -10.73 -2.26 4.51
N VAL A 141 -9.49 -2.68 4.78
CA VAL A 141 -8.44 -1.77 5.25
C VAL A 141 -7.87 -1.02 4.05
N ARG A 142 -8.10 0.29 4.02
CA ARG A 142 -7.62 1.17 2.95
C ARG A 142 -6.09 1.31 3.01
N GLY A 143 -5.47 1.60 1.85
CA GLY A 143 -4.05 1.88 1.74
C GLY A 143 -3.17 0.64 1.51
N PHE A 144 -3.77 -0.57 1.40
CA PHE A 144 -3.02 -1.80 1.15
C PHE A 144 -3.58 -2.56 -0.06
N ALA A 145 -2.68 -2.93 -0.99
CA ALA A 145 -3.00 -3.72 -2.17
C ALA A 145 -2.95 -5.24 -1.88
N GLY A 146 -2.25 -5.66 -0.83
CA GLY A 146 -2.07 -7.06 -0.50
C GLY A 146 -1.01 -7.27 0.57
N ALA A 147 -0.57 -8.51 0.69
CA ALA A 147 0.57 -8.90 1.51
C ALA A 147 1.56 -9.70 0.68
N THR A 148 2.81 -9.69 1.07
CA THR A 148 3.87 -10.48 0.46
C THR A 148 4.74 -11.15 1.51
N ASP A 149 5.32 -12.26 1.13
CA ASP A 149 6.32 -12.99 1.92
C ASP A 149 7.71 -12.55 1.43
N LEU A 150 8.53 -12.05 2.33
CA LEU A 150 9.90 -11.60 2.04
C LEU A 150 10.93 -12.69 2.26
N GLY A 151 10.53 -13.87 2.69
CA GLY A 151 11.40 -14.96 3.19
C GLY A 151 11.62 -14.82 4.69
N ASP A 152 12.31 -15.83 5.28
CA ASP A 152 12.67 -15.87 6.71
C ASP A 152 11.49 -15.57 7.66
N GLN A 153 10.28 -16.03 7.31
CA GLN A 153 9.04 -15.81 8.05
C GLN A 153 8.63 -14.33 8.17
N GLN A 154 9.20 -13.45 7.37
CA GLN A 154 8.84 -12.04 7.34
C GLN A 154 7.72 -11.77 6.32
N VAL A 155 6.62 -11.20 6.78
CA VAL A 155 5.52 -10.77 5.94
C VAL A 155 5.51 -9.25 5.89
N ALA A 156 5.38 -8.69 4.69
CA ALA A 156 5.19 -7.27 4.47
C ALA A 156 3.82 -6.99 3.87
N LEU A 157 3.20 -5.89 4.29
CA LEU A 157 2.01 -5.38 3.61
C LEU A 157 2.44 -4.58 2.39
N VAL A 158 1.77 -4.82 1.27
CA VAL A 158 2.00 -4.08 0.03
C VAL A 158 1.13 -2.84 0.04
N LEU A 159 1.77 -1.67 -0.05
CA LEU A 159 1.09 -0.38 -0.05
C LEU A 159 0.36 -0.14 -1.38
N ASP A 160 -0.85 0.40 -1.30
CA ASP A 160 -1.61 0.88 -2.44
C ASP A 160 -1.35 2.38 -2.62
N ALA A 161 -0.34 2.73 -3.42
CA ALA A 161 0.05 4.12 -3.61
C ALA A 161 -1.13 4.99 -4.11
N PRO A 162 -1.92 4.62 -5.14
CA PRO A 162 -3.11 5.35 -5.52
C PRO A 162 -4.08 5.63 -4.37
N ALA A 163 -4.37 4.63 -3.54
CA ALA A 163 -5.24 4.80 -2.39
C ALA A 163 -4.66 5.75 -1.35
N LEU A 164 -3.35 5.70 -1.09
CA LEU A 164 -2.65 6.61 -0.18
C LEU A 164 -2.69 8.06 -0.67
N PHE A 165 -2.50 8.29 -1.96
CA PHE A 165 -2.62 9.62 -2.57
C PHE A 165 -4.05 10.16 -2.37
N THR A 166 -5.06 9.35 -2.68
CA THR A 166 -6.46 9.73 -2.52
C THR A 166 -6.77 10.07 -1.06
N GLU A 167 -6.38 9.23 -0.12
CA GLU A 167 -6.64 9.43 1.29
C GLU A 167 -5.95 10.68 1.85
N TYR A 168 -4.72 10.94 1.44
CA TYR A 168 -3.97 12.13 1.87
C TYR A 168 -4.57 13.42 1.32
N PHE A 169 -4.94 13.45 0.04
CA PHE A 169 -5.45 14.68 -0.59
C PHE A 169 -6.94 14.90 -0.29
N ASP A 170 -7.78 13.87 -0.34
CA ASP A 170 -9.23 13.99 -0.12
C ASP A 170 -9.57 14.14 1.38
N GLY A 171 -8.84 13.46 2.26
CA GLY A 171 -9.01 13.61 3.72
C GLY A 171 -8.74 15.04 4.20
N ALA A 172 -7.82 15.75 3.56
CA ALA A 172 -7.53 17.14 3.87
C ALA A 172 -8.57 18.13 3.32
N ASP A 173 -9.21 17.82 2.20
CA ASP A 173 -10.28 18.65 1.64
C ASP A 173 -11.58 18.53 2.47
N ALA A 174 -11.83 17.35 3.08
CA ALA A 174 -12.93 17.16 4.01
C ALA A 174 -12.78 18.01 5.30
N LEU A 175 -11.57 18.13 5.85
CA LEU A 175 -11.29 18.98 7.01
C LEU A 175 -11.48 20.47 6.69
N ARG A 176 -11.05 20.94 5.52
CA ARG A 176 -11.25 22.33 5.07
C ARG A 176 -12.72 22.70 4.93
N SER A 177 -13.55 21.77 4.45
CA SER A 177 -14.98 22.00 4.29
C SER A 177 -15.72 22.12 5.63
N LEU A 178 -15.18 21.56 6.70
CA LEU A 178 -15.69 21.69 8.06
C LEU A 178 -15.24 23.01 8.72
N GLU A 179 -13.98 23.43 8.53
CA GLU A 179 -13.46 24.70 9.07
C GLU A 179 -14.09 25.93 8.40
N SER A 180 -14.50 25.83 7.14
CA SER A 180 -15.18 26.92 6.42
C SER A 180 -16.68 27.08 6.79
N ARG A 181 -17.23 26.16 7.61
CA ARG A 181 -18.62 26.17 8.07
C ARG A 181 -18.78 26.59 9.54
N LEU A 182 -17.66 26.85 10.24
CA LEU A 182 -17.60 27.41 11.58
C LEU A 182 -17.22 28.88 11.55
#